data_201ad3f9b0caa603f4cad0707351b729
#
_entry.id   201ad3f9b0caa603f4cad0707351b729
#
_cell.length_a   1.000
_cell.length_b   1.000
_cell.length_c   1.000
_cell.angle_alpha   90.00
_cell.angle_beta   90.00
_cell.angle_gamma   90.00
#
_symmetry.space_group_name_H-M   'P 1'
#
loop_
_entity.id
_entity.type
_entity.pdbx_description
1 polymer ?
#
loop_
_entity_poly.entity_id
_entity_poly.type
_entity_poly.pdbx_seq_one_letter_code
_entity_poly.pdbx_strand_id
1 'polypeptide(L)'
;MSEKIVVCLEKGGARDMAEAFSRRTNTTISEKPGEHLTVLFNSKGVSLTGYGLAYQGDFENMLHRVTNGRLQHEMLVRASKSEKPGRKAIDATAGMGEDGFLLAAQGYEVTLYEQNPVIAVLLKDALRRAKKHPILKEIAARMKLTEGNSVELMPALLDPVDVIYLDPMFPARQKSSLINKKLQLIQKLEPPCSQETDLFDAAISAKPDRK
;
A
#
# COMPACT_ATOMS: atom_id res chain seq x y z
N MET A 1 5.03 -16.32 16.46
CA MET A 1 5.93 -16.84 15.39
C MET A 1 5.36 -16.30 14.08
N SER A 2 6.13 -15.52 13.33
CA SER A 2 5.72 -15.06 12.01
C SER A 2 5.56 -16.27 11.08
N GLU A 3 4.47 -16.34 10.33
CA GLU A 3 4.26 -17.43 9.36
C GLU A 3 5.39 -17.42 8.32
N LYS A 4 5.88 -18.64 7.99
CA LYS A 4 6.93 -18.80 6.98
C LYS A 4 6.36 -18.48 5.60
N ILE A 5 6.91 -17.43 4.98
CA ILE A 5 6.52 -16.99 3.64
C ILE A 5 7.41 -17.68 2.61
N VAL A 6 6.81 -18.17 1.54
CA VAL A 6 7.51 -18.72 0.37
C VAL A 6 7.43 -17.71 -0.78
N VAL A 7 8.52 -17.57 -1.52
CA VAL A 7 8.55 -16.83 -2.79
C VAL A 7 8.42 -17.82 -3.93
N CYS A 8 7.43 -17.63 -4.78
CA CYS A 8 7.25 -18.49 -5.95
C CYS A 8 7.36 -17.64 -7.22
N LEU A 9 8.19 -18.09 -8.17
CA LEU A 9 8.36 -17.44 -9.46
C LEU A 9 7.93 -18.39 -10.58
N GLU A 10 6.79 -18.10 -11.18
CA GLU A 10 6.28 -18.80 -12.35
C GLU A 10 6.76 -18.15 -13.66
N LYS A 11 6.53 -18.86 -14.77
CA LYS A 11 6.84 -18.37 -16.12
C LYS A 11 6.12 -17.03 -16.41
N GLY A 12 6.89 -16.03 -16.87
CA GLY A 12 6.37 -14.70 -17.17
C GLY A 12 6.26 -13.76 -15.97
N GLY A 13 6.61 -14.21 -14.78
CA GLY A 13 6.70 -13.36 -13.59
C GLY A 13 7.89 -12.39 -13.66
N ALA A 14 7.79 -11.28 -12.94
CA ALA A 14 8.82 -10.25 -12.84
C ALA A 14 10.01 -10.76 -12.01
N ARG A 15 10.99 -11.37 -12.66
CA ARG A 15 12.17 -12.00 -12.03
C ARG A 15 12.93 -11.01 -11.15
N ASP A 16 13.23 -9.83 -11.65
CA ASP A 16 14.01 -8.80 -10.93
C ASP A 16 13.30 -8.39 -9.61
N MET A 17 11.96 -8.30 -9.62
CA MET A 17 11.17 -8.04 -8.40
C MET A 17 11.21 -9.22 -7.44
N ALA A 18 11.09 -10.45 -7.94
CA ALA A 18 11.15 -11.67 -7.12
C ALA A 18 12.51 -11.81 -6.45
N GLU A 19 13.60 -11.60 -7.19
CA GLU A 19 14.97 -11.65 -6.67
C GLU A 19 15.26 -10.55 -5.66
N ALA A 20 14.80 -9.30 -5.93
CA ALA A 20 14.94 -8.19 -4.99
C ALA A 20 14.16 -8.46 -3.69
N PHE A 21 12.95 -8.97 -3.79
CA PHE A 21 12.13 -9.35 -2.65
C PHE A 21 12.76 -10.50 -1.85
N SER A 22 13.23 -11.56 -2.53
CA SER A 22 13.92 -12.71 -1.94
C SER A 22 15.16 -12.28 -1.13
N ARG A 23 16.01 -11.43 -1.71
CA ARG A 23 17.21 -10.90 -1.02
C ARG A 23 16.81 -10.10 0.23
N ARG A 24 15.81 -9.25 0.13
CA ARG A 24 15.37 -8.38 1.25
C ARG A 24 14.76 -9.16 2.41
N THR A 25 14.02 -10.22 2.10
CA THR A 25 13.33 -11.04 3.12
C THR A 25 14.11 -12.27 3.54
N ASN A 26 15.30 -12.47 3.00
CA ASN A 26 16.13 -13.65 3.20
C ASN A 26 15.36 -14.98 2.94
N THR A 27 14.56 -14.99 1.87
CA THR A 27 13.79 -16.16 1.44
C THR A 27 14.35 -16.74 0.16
N THR A 28 14.15 -18.02 -0.08
CA THR A 28 14.54 -18.68 -1.34
C THR A 28 13.40 -18.64 -2.35
N ILE A 29 13.73 -18.50 -3.63
CA ILE A 29 12.76 -18.59 -4.71
C ILE A 29 12.50 -20.05 -5.05
N SER A 30 11.23 -20.42 -5.10
CA SER A 30 10.73 -21.75 -5.49
C SER A 30 9.99 -21.67 -6.82
N GLU A 31 9.97 -22.77 -7.55
CA GLU A 31 9.12 -22.92 -8.75
C GLU A 31 7.69 -23.37 -8.41
N LYS A 32 7.46 -23.76 -7.15
CA LYS A 32 6.14 -24.23 -6.67
C LYS A 32 5.69 -23.39 -5.48
N PRO A 33 4.39 -23.08 -5.38
CA PRO A 33 3.84 -22.43 -4.20
C PRO A 33 4.02 -23.30 -2.95
N GLY A 34 4.12 -22.67 -1.80
CA GLY A 34 4.18 -23.34 -0.50
C GLY A 34 2.80 -23.76 0.00
N GLU A 35 2.79 -24.56 1.09
CA GLU A 35 1.54 -25.00 1.74
C GLU A 35 0.85 -23.87 2.51
N HIS A 36 1.61 -22.84 2.93
CA HIS A 36 1.11 -21.68 3.70
C HIS A 36 1.07 -20.43 2.84
N LEU A 37 1.61 -19.32 3.36
CA LEU A 37 1.63 -18.06 2.61
C LEU A 37 2.71 -18.08 1.53
N THR A 38 2.32 -17.73 0.32
CA THR A 38 3.21 -17.61 -0.84
C THR A 38 3.05 -16.26 -1.51
N VAL A 39 4.16 -15.55 -1.71
CA VAL A 39 4.23 -14.40 -2.62
C VAL A 39 4.53 -14.94 -4.01
N LEU A 40 3.51 -14.92 -4.87
CA LEU A 40 3.53 -15.49 -6.20
C LEU A 40 3.78 -14.41 -7.25
N PHE A 41 4.84 -14.58 -8.02
CA PHE A 41 5.19 -13.76 -9.18
C PHE A 41 4.88 -14.52 -10.46
N ASN A 42 3.94 -14.02 -11.26
CA ASN A 42 3.58 -14.62 -12.55
C ASN A 42 3.27 -13.57 -13.63
N SER A 43 2.80 -14.00 -14.80
CA SER A 43 2.50 -13.10 -15.92
C SER A 43 1.38 -12.08 -15.63
N LYS A 44 0.52 -12.34 -14.62
CA LYS A 44 -0.55 -11.42 -14.18
C LYS A 44 -0.06 -10.39 -13.18
N GLY A 45 1.12 -10.58 -12.60
CA GLY A 45 1.72 -9.70 -11.59
C GLY A 45 2.07 -10.43 -10.31
N VAL A 46 2.03 -9.71 -9.18
CA VAL A 46 2.36 -10.24 -7.86
C VAL A 46 1.09 -10.42 -7.04
N SER A 47 0.94 -11.60 -6.44
CA SER A 47 -0.18 -11.92 -5.56
C SER A 47 0.30 -12.62 -4.29
N LEU A 48 -0.47 -12.47 -3.22
CA LEU A 48 -0.34 -13.28 -2.00
C LEU A 48 -1.35 -14.40 -2.05
N THR A 49 -0.90 -15.64 -1.94
CA THR A 49 -1.74 -16.83 -1.95
C THR A 49 -1.52 -17.66 -0.70
N GLY A 50 -2.55 -18.39 -0.28
CA GLY A 50 -2.48 -19.29 0.87
C GLY A 50 -3.87 -19.65 1.36
N TYR A 51 -3.99 -20.80 2.03
CA TYR A 51 -5.26 -21.25 2.64
C TYR A 51 -6.44 -21.29 1.68
N GLY A 52 -6.20 -21.59 0.41
CA GLY A 52 -7.24 -21.57 -0.64
C GLY A 52 -7.70 -20.17 -1.06
N LEU A 53 -7.03 -19.12 -0.61
CA LEU A 53 -7.31 -17.73 -0.94
C LEU A 53 -6.19 -17.15 -1.80
N ALA A 54 -6.53 -16.11 -2.58
CA ALA A 54 -5.58 -15.30 -3.32
C ALA A 54 -5.95 -13.82 -3.21
N TYR A 55 -4.94 -12.97 -3.06
CA TYR A 55 -5.08 -11.53 -3.04
C TYR A 55 -4.05 -10.88 -3.97
N GLN A 56 -4.50 -9.97 -4.81
CA GLN A 56 -3.67 -9.12 -5.66
C GLN A 56 -4.19 -7.69 -5.55
N GLY A 57 -3.31 -6.73 -5.29
CA GLY A 57 -3.67 -5.31 -5.33
C GLY A 57 -4.04 -4.90 -6.75
N ASP A 58 -5.12 -4.14 -6.92
CA ASP A 58 -5.56 -3.68 -8.23
C ASP A 58 -6.30 -2.35 -8.14
N PHE A 59 -5.68 -1.31 -8.69
CA PHE A 59 -6.27 0.02 -8.74
C PHE A 59 -7.42 0.16 -9.75
N GLU A 60 -7.64 -0.82 -10.63
CA GLU A 60 -8.84 -0.82 -11.48
C GLU A 60 -10.13 -0.86 -10.64
N ASN A 61 -10.08 -1.48 -9.47
CA ASN A 61 -11.18 -1.47 -8.51
C ASN A 61 -11.53 -0.07 -8.00
N MET A 62 -10.62 0.90 -8.12
CA MET A 62 -10.81 2.29 -7.71
C MET A 62 -11.42 3.18 -8.80
N LEU A 63 -11.52 2.70 -10.05
CA LEU A 63 -12.04 3.50 -11.16
C LEU A 63 -13.41 4.10 -10.86
N HIS A 64 -14.31 3.33 -10.26
CA HIS A 64 -15.66 3.80 -9.92
C HIS A 64 -15.67 4.93 -8.90
N ARG A 65 -14.61 5.08 -8.06
CA ARG A 65 -14.48 6.14 -7.06
C ARG A 65 -13.91 7.44 -7.63
N VAL A 66 -13.11 7.36 -8.70
CA VAL A 66 -12.38 8.51 -9.25
C VAL A 66 -12.95 9.04 -10.56
N THR A 67 -13.93 8.33 -11.16
CA THR A 67 -14.58 8.74 -12.41
C THR A 67 -15.98 9.33 -12.16
N ASN A 68 -16.54 9.96 -13.19
CA ASN A 68 -17.92 10.47 -13.20
C ASN A 68 -18.26 11.45 -12.05
N GLY A 69 -17.29 12.25 -11.60
CA GLY A 69 -17.49 13.24 -10.53
C GLY A 69 -17.60 12.64 -9.13
N ARG A 70 -17.34 11.34 -8.94
CA ARG A 70 -17.49 10.68 -7.62
C ARG A 70 -16.38 11.03 -6.65
N LEU A 71 -15.18 11.34 -7.14
CA LEU A 71 -14.02 11.66 -6.31
C LEU A 71 -14.32 12.73 -5.25
N GLN A 72 -15.06 13.77 -5.61
CA GLN A 72 -15.41 14.86 -4.70
C GLN A 72 -16.36 14.48 -3.55
N HIS A 73 -16.98 13.29 -3.61
CA HIS A 73 -17.83 12.77 -2.54
C HIS A 73 -17.05 11.97 -1.51
N GLU A 74 -15.80 11.60 -1.80
CA GLU A 74 -14.92 10.89 -0.87
C GLU A 74 -14.58 11.79 0.34
N MET A 75 -14.73 11.23 1.55
CA MET A 75 -14.48 11.99 2.79
C MET A 75 -13.04 12.47 2.87
N LEU A 76 -12.07 11.63 2.55
CA LEU A 76 -10.65 11.97 2.54
C LEU A 76 -10.37 13.13 1.59
N VAL A 77 -10.93 13.10 0.39
CA VAL A 77 -10.77 14.15 -0.64
C VAL A 77 -11.36 15.47 -0.18
N ARG A 78 -12.50 15.44 0.49
CA ARG A 78 -13.12 16.65 1.06
C ARG A 78 -12.31 17.24 2.21
N ALA A 79 -11.79 16.38 3.09
CA ALA A 79 -10.99 16.80 4.24
C ALA A 79 -9.62 17.36 3.83
N SER A 80 -9.03 16.81 2.76
CA SER A 80 -7.72 17.23 2.23
C SER A 80 -7.82 18.28 1.11
N LYS A 81 -9.00 18.87 0.83
CA LYS A 81 -9.17 19.83 -0.24
C LYS A 81 -8.20 21.01 -0.09
N SER A 82 -7.43 21.27 -1.15
CA SER A 82 -6.51 22.41 -1.26
C SER A 82 -6.43 22.83 -2.72
N GLU A 83 -6.26 24.13 -2.96
CA GLU A 83 -6.06 24.70 -4.31
C GLU A 83 -4.58 25.04 -4.58
N LYS A 84 -3.70 24.77 -3.62
CA LYS A 84 -2.27 25.03 -3.73
C LYS A 84 -1.67 24.19 -4.87
N PRO A 85 -0.93 24.78 -5.81
CA PRO A 85 -0.22 24.02 -6.85
C PRO A 85 0.95 23.22 -6.26
N GLY A 86 1.27 22.06 -6.86
CA GLY A 86 2.40 21.24 -6.46
C GLY A 86 2.33 20.68 -5.03
N ARG A 87 1.10 20.47 -4.54
CA ARG A 87 0.85 19.99 -3.17
C ARG A 87 1.33 18.55 -2.98
N LYS A 88 1.92 18.31 -1.81
CA LYS A 88 2.50 17.03 -1.41
C LYS A 88 1.69 16.40 -0.28
N ALA A 89 1.46 15.11 -0.37
CA ALA A 89 0.85 14.32 0.70
C ALA A 89 1.69 13.10 1.07
N ILE A 90 1.53 12.66 2.31
CA ILE A 90 2.05 11.39 2.80
C ILE A 90 0.88 10.52 3.21
N ASP A 91 0.87 9.30 2.73
CA ASP A 91 0.10 8.20 3.30
C ASP A 91 1.09 7.38 4.14
N ALA A 92 1.04 7.56 5.45
CA ALA A 92 2.03 6.98 6.37
C ALA A 92 1.70 5.53 6.77
N THR A 93 0.55 5.03 6.33
CA THR A 93 0.04 3.68 6.62
C THR A 93 -0.52 3.06 5.34
N ALA A 94 0.27 3.10 4.29
CA ALA A 94 -0.21 2.94 2.91
C ALA A 94 -0.95 1.63 2.64
N GLY A 95 -0.58 0.52 3.25
CA GLY A 95 -1.20 -0.77 2.96
C GLY A 95 -1.23 -1.06 1.46
N MET A 96 -2.41 -1.20 0.89
CA MET A 96 -2.58 -1.37 -0.57
C MET A 96 -2.68 -0.06 -1.36
N GLY A 97 -2.53 1.09 -0.69
CA GLY A 97 -2.42 2.40 -1.32
C GLY A 97 -3.73 2.99 -1.83
N GLU A 98 -4.89 2.50 -1.39
CA GLU A 98 -6.19 2.97 -1.87
C GLU A 98 -6.47 4.43 -1.47
N ASP A 99 -6.14 4.81 -0.23
CA ASP A 99 -6.32 6.19 0.24
C ASP A 99 -5.30 7.14 -0.38
N GLY A 100 -4.03 6.72 -0.46
CA GLY A 100 -3.01 7.43 -1.23
C GLY A 100 -3.40 7.63 -2.69
N PHE A 101 -4.09 6.66 -3.30
CA PHE A 101 -4.61 6.78 -4.66
C PHE A 101 -5.69 7.87 -4.79
N LEU A 102 -6.57 8.02 -3.79
CA LEU A 102 -7.57 9.11 -3.77
C LEU A 102 -6.91 10.49 -3.66
N LEU A 103 -5.88 10.62 -2.81
CA LEU A 103 -5.09 11.85 -2.70
C LEU A 103 -4.38 12.17 -4.03
N ALA A 104 -3.79 11.17 -4.69
CA ALA A 104 -3.16 11.34 -6.00
C ALA A 104 -4.17 11.70 -7.10
N ALA A 105 -5.37 11.11 -7.06
CA ALA A 105 -6.46 11.46 -7.98
C ALA A 105 -6.94 12.90 -7.78
N GLN A 106 -6.88 13.43 -6.55
CA GLN A 106 -7.15 14.83 -6.23
C GLN A 106 -6.03 15.79 -6.70
N GLY A 107 -4.88 15.25 -7.13
CA GLY A 107 -3.75 16.02 -7.68
C GLY A 107 -2.57 16.22 -6.72
N TYR A 108 -2.49 15.48 -5.63
CA TYR A 108 -1.30 15.46 -4.78
C TYR A 108 -0.18 14.61 -5.37
N GLU A 109 1.07 15.05 -5.18
CA GLU A 109 2.23 14.17 -5.23
C GLU A 109 2.28 13.39 -3.91
N VAL A 110 2.08 12.07 -3.96
CA VAL A 110 1.88 11.24 -2.77
C VAL A 110 3.07 10.34 -2.52
N THR A 111 3.65 10.44 -1.32
CA THR A 111 4.58 9.44 -0.82
C THR A 111 3.82 8.43 0.04
N LEU A 112 3.94 7.15 -0.32
CA LEU A 112 3.34 6.03 0.37
C LEU A 112 4.40 5.37 1.24
N TYR A 113 4.21 5.26 2.55
CA TYR A 113 5.08 4.49 3.42
C TYR A 113 4.45 3.15 3.75
N GLU A 114 5.21 2.07 3.50
CA GLU A 114 4.79 0.72 3.85
C GLU A 114 5.99 -0.07 4.40
N GLN A 115 5.84 -0.55 5.64
CA GLN A 115 6.90 -1.27 6.33
C GLN A 115 6.90 -2.78 6.07
N ASN A 116 5.72 -3.36 5.84
CA ASN A 116 5.61 -4.78 5.59
C ASN A 116 6.12 -5.12 4.17
N PRO A 117 7.19 -5.93 4.05
CA PRO A 117 7.78 -6.21 2.74
C PRO A 117 6.83 -6.92 1.78
N VAL A 118 5.90 -7.73 2.28
CA VAL A 118 4.92 -8.43 1.44
C VAL A 118 3.90 -7.45 0.88
N ILE A 119 3.34 -6.59 1.74
CA ILE A 119 2.38 -5.57 1.30
C ILE A 119 3.06 -4.59 0.34
N ALA A 120 4.28 -4.17 0.65
CA ALA A 120 5.05 -3.27 -0.21
C ALA A 120 5.29 -3.84 -1.61
N VAL A 121 5.63 -5.13 -1.75
CA VAL A 121 5.83 -5.72 -3.09
C VAL A 121 4.53 -5.88 -3.86
N LEU A 122 3.41 -6.16 -3.19
CA LEU A 122 2.08 -6.20 -3.80
C LEU A 122 1.68 -4.80 -4.31
N LEU A 123 1.85 -3.77 -3.48
CA LEU A 123 1.58 -2.38 -3.83
C LEU A 123 2.48 -1.90 -4.98
N LYS A 124 3.77 -2.23 -4.94
CA LYS A 124 4.72 -1.92 -6.02
C LYS A 124 4.29 -2.49 -7.37
N ASP A 125 3.81 -3.73 -7.38
CA ASP A 125 3.28 -4.34 -8.59
C ASP A 125 1.97 -3.70 -9.03
N ALA A 126 1.05 -3.40 -8.12
CA ALA A 126 -0.19 -2.70 -8.42
C ALA A 126 0.07 -1.33 -9.07
N LEU A 127 1.00 -0.54 -8.52
CA LEU A 127 1.44 0.73 -9.10
C LEU A 127 2.08 0.55 -10.49
N ARG A 128 2.92 -0.49 -10.67
CA ARG A 128 3.54 -0.81 -11.96
C ARG A 128 2.49 -1.13 -13.04
N ARG A 129 1.42 -1.84 -12.68
CA ARG A 129 0.30 -2.16 -13.60
C ARG A 129 -0.55 -0.91 -13.86
N ALA A 130 -0.90 -0.14 -12.83
CA ALA A 130 -1.68 1.09 -12.95
C ALA A 130 -1.00 2.13 -13.85
N LYS A 131 0.34 2.26 -13.82
CA LYS A 131 1.11 3.15 -14.72
C LYS A 131 1.02 2.78 -16.20
N LYS A 132 0.56 1.55 -16.52
CA LYS A 132 0.33 1.12 -17.91
C LYS A 132 -1.14 1.23 -18.32
N HIS A 133 -2.05 1.47 -17.38
CA HIS A 133 -3.49 1.56 -17.64
C HIS A 133 -3.86 2.93 -18.22
N PRO A 134 -4.69 3.01 -19.28
CA PRO A 134 -4.97 4.28 -19.98
C PRO A 134 -5.53 5.39 -19.08
N ILE A 135 -6.35 5.06 -18.09
CA ILE A 135 -6.98 6.04 -17.18
C ILE A 135 -6.16 6.24 -15.92
N LEU A 136 -5.57 5.18 -15.35
CA LEU A 136 -4.92 5.22 -14.04
C LEU A 136 -3.49 5.77 -14.09
N LYS A 137 -2.85 5.79 -15.26
CA LYS A 137 -1.42 6.13 -15.43
C LYS A 137 -1.05 7.49 -14.84
N GLU A 138 -1.86 8.50 -15.05
CA GLU A 138 -1.62 9.87 -14.57
C GLU A 138 -1.74 9.96 -13.04
N ILE A 139 -2.68 9.21 -12.44
CA ILE A 139 -2.84 9.12 -10.99
C ILE A 139 -1.66 8.36 -10.38
N ALA A 140 -1.37 7.18 -10.92
CA ALA A 140 -0.29 6.33 -10.43
C ALA A 140 1.12 6.97 -10.62
N ALA A 141 1.28 7.87 -11.59
CA ALA A 141 2.53 8.60 -11.78
C ALA A 141 2.86 9.52 -10.60
N ARG A 142 1.83 10.06 -9.91
CA ARG A 142 1.97 10.91 -8.73
C ARG A 142 2.25 10.13 -7.45
N MET A 143 2.24 8.79 -7.49
CA MET A 143 2.41 7.94 -6.31
C MET A 143 3.81 7.34 -6.28
N LYS A 144 4.51 7.57 -5.17
CA LYS A 144 5.85 7.03 -4.92
C LYS A 144 5.82 6.16 -3.66
N LEU A 145 6.12 4.88 -3.81
CA LEU A 145 6.29 3.98 -2.67
C LEU A 145 7.70 4.13 -2.09
N THR A 146 7.75 4.31 -0.78
CA THR A 146 8.95 4.24 0.05
C THR A 146 8.75 3.13 1.08
N GLU A 147 9.58 2.10 0.99
CA GLU A 147 9.49 0.94 1.86
C GLU A 147 10.23 1.24 3.17
N GLY A 148 9.52 1.15 4.29
CA GLY A 148 10.07 1.38 5.63
C GLY A 148 9.03 1.87 6.64
N ASN A 149 9.49 2.01 7.88
CA ASN A 149 8.65 2.48 8.98
C ASN A 149 8.47 4.00 8.89
N SER A 150 7.24 4.44 8.74
CA SER A 150 6.88 5.86 8.64
C SER A 150 7.24 6.65 9.91
N VAL A 151 7.21 6.04 11.08
CA VAL A 151 7.64 6.67 12.34
C VAL A 151 9.09 7.14 12.28
N GLU A 152 9.95 6.36 11.63
CA GLU A 152 11.37 6.67 11.47
C GLU A 152 11.63 7.63 10.31
N LEU A 153 10.83 7.52 9.24
CA LEU A 153 11.07 8.23 7.98
C LEU A 153 10.47 9.64 7.97
N MET A 154 9.32 9.86 8.62
CA MET A 154 8.67 11.18 8.60
C MET A 154 9.47 12.29 9.29
N PRO A 155 10.12 12.08 10.46
CA PRO A 155 10.90 13.14 11.11
C PRO A 155 12.12 13.60 10.29
N ALA A 156 12.61 12.77 9.37
CA ALA A 156 13.76 13.08 8.51
C ALA A 156 13.38 13.84 7.22
N LEU A 157 12.11 14.19 7.04
CA LEU A 157 11.66 14.94 5.88
C LEU A 157 12.23 16.35 5.88
N LEU A 158 12.90 16.73 4.79
CA LEU A 158 13.45 18.06 4.58
C LEU A 158 12.43 19.00 3.93
N ASP A 159 11.57 18.45 3.07
CA ASP A 159 10.57 19.21 2.34
C ASP A 159 9.25 19.31 3.12
N PRO A 160 8.58 20.46 3.11
CA PRO A 160 7.26 20.60 3.71
C PRO A 160 6.24 19.73 2.96
N VAL A 161 5.28 19.19 3.71
CA VAL A 161 4.15 18.43 3.18
C VAL A 161 2.83 19.12 3.58
N ASP A 162 1.84 19.07 2.70
CA ASP A 162 0.57 19.74 2.93
C ASP A 162 -0.39 18.86 3.74
N VAL A 163 -0.32 17.53 3.57
CA VAL A 163 -1.19 16.55 4.23
C VAL A 163 -0.38 15.33 4.66
N ILE A 164 -0.59 14.88 5.88
CA ILE A 164 -0.20 13.53 6.33
C ILE A 164 -1.48 12.79 6.68
N TYR A 165 -1.66 11.64 6.04
CA TYR A 165 -2.77 10.72 6.27
C TYR A 165 -2.30 9.52 7.08
N LEU A 166 -3.06 9.20 8.13
CA LEU A 166 -2.84 8.10 9.04
C LEU A 166 -4.11 7.27 9.15
N ASP A 167 -4.05 6.00 8.79
CA ASP A 167 -5.11 5.01 9.02
C ASP A 167 -4.48 3.69 9.49
N PRO A 168 -3.91 3.66 10.70
CA PRO A 168 -3.31 2.45 11.22
C PRO A 168 -4.36 1.35 11.36
N MET A 169 -4.00 0.12 11.00
CA MET A 169 -4.86 -1.04 11.19
C MET A 169 -5.08 -1.28 12.69
N PHE A 170 -6.24 -0.88 13.19
CA PHE A 170 -6.65 -1.14 14.57
C PHE A 170 -6.95 -2.62 14.78
N PRO A 171 -6.75 -3.14 16.01
CA PRO A 171 -7.20 -4.49 16.35
C PRO A 171 -8.69 -4.62 16.02
N ALA A 172 -9.02 -5.66 15.27
CA ALA A 172 -10.39 -5.92 14.85
C ALA A 172 -11.33 -5.85 16.06
N ARG A 173 -12.22 -4.86 16.11
CA ARG A 173 -13.35 -4.90 17.01
C ARG A 173 -14.06 -6.24 16.80
N GLN A 174 -14.26 -7.00 17.87
CA GLN A 174 -14.92 -8.31 17.89
C GLN A 174 -16.39 -8.23 17.45
N LYS A 175 -16.68 -7.66 16.31
CA LYS A 175 -18.01 -7.76 15.70
C LYS A 175 -17.84 -8.48 14.36
N SER A 176 -18.38 -9.68 14.33
CA SER A 176 -18.53 -10.61 13.22
C SER A 176 -19.28 -9.99 12.03
N SER A 177 -18.69 -9.06 11.33
CA SER A 177 -19.02 -8.85 9.93
C SER A 177 -18.05 -9.70 9.12
N LEU A 178 -18.55 -10.41 8.12
CA LEU A 178 -17.77 -11.21 7.17
C LEU A 178 -16.60 -10.39 6.64
N ILE A 179 -15.47 -10.48 7.32
CA ILE A 179 -14.23 -9.87 6.88
C ILE A 179 -14.00 -10.40 5.46
N ASN A 180 -13.88 -9.49 4.50
CA ASN A 180 -13.63 -9.85 3.12
C ASN A 180 -12.46 -10.85 3.10
N LYS A 181 -12.68 -12.06 2.56
CA LYS A 181 -11.71 -13.17 2.55
C LYS A 181 -10.32 -12.73 2.08
N LYS A 182 -10.27 -11.71 1.23
CA LYS A 182 -9.04 -11.09 0.72
C LYS A 182 -8.23 -10.40 1.83
N LEU A 183 -8.89 -9.69 2.74
CA LEU A 183 -8.24 -9.02 3.87
C LEU A 183 -7.73 -10.02 4.92
N GLN A 184 -8.28 -11.23 4.99
CA GLN A 184 -7.83 -12.26 5.93
C GLN A 184 -6.37 -12.67 5.69
N LEU A 185 -5.90 -12.67 4.43
CA LEU A 185 -4.49 -12.95 4.13
C LEU A 185 -3.57 -11.82 4.58
N ILE A 186 -3.99 -10.57 4.38
CA ILE A 186 -3.22 -9.39 4.81
C ILE A 186 -3.14 -9.33 6.34
N GLN A 187 -4.23 -9.58 7.04
CA GLN A 187 -4.24 -9.61 8.52
C GLN A 187 -3.33 -10.66 9.14
N LYS A 188 -3.03 -11.75 8.41
CA LYS A 188 -2.04 -12.75 8.86
C LYS A 188 -0.60 -12.26 8.78
N LEU A 189 -0.33 -11.22 8.01
CA LEU A 189 1.00 -10.65 7.82
C LEU A 189 1.36 -9.64 8.90
N GLU A 190 0.37 -8.96 9.46
CA GLU A 190 0.59 -7.84 10.38
C GLU A 190 -0.13 -8.06 11.71
N PRO A 191 0.59 -7.96 12.83
CA PRO A 191 -0.04 -7.74 14.12
C PRO A 191 -0.74 -6.36 14.11
N PRO A 192 -1.75 -6.16 14.97
CA PRO A 192 -2.34 -4.84 15.16
C PRO A 192 -1.26 -3.78 15.46
N CYS A 193 -1.46 -2.55 14.98
CA CYS A 193 -0.55 -1.46 15.24
C CYS A 193 -0.42 -1.24 16.75
N SER A 194 0.80 -1.32 17.28
CA SER A 194 1.10 -1.06 18.70
C SER A 194 1.77 0.30 18.90
N GLN A 195 2.01 1.07 17.82
CA GLN A 195 2.77 2.31 17.81
C GLN A 195 1.92 3.51 17.38
N GLU A 196 0.63 3.55 17.73
CA GLU A 196 -0.27 4.63 17.31
C GLU A 196 0.19 6.01 17.78
N THR A 197 0.66 6.10 19.04
CA THR A 197 1.17 7.35 19.62
C THR A 197 2.43 7.81 18.89
N ASP A 198 3.38 6.90 18.66
CA ASP A 198 4.64 7.21 17.98
C ASP A 198 4.39 7.67 16.54
N LEU A 199 3.42 7.05 15.86
CA LEU A 199 3.02 7.42 14.51
C LEU A 199 2.42 8.84 14.46
N PHE A 200 1.59 9.18 15.45
CA PHE A 200 1.01 10.50 15.56
C PHE A 200 2.07 11.56 15.88
N ASP A 201 2.96 11.28 16.82
CA ASP A 201 4.06 12.19 17.20
C ASP A 201 5.03 12.42 16.05
N ALA A 202 5.35 11.38 15.27
CA ALA A 202 6.17 11.49 14.07
C ALA A 202 5.49 12.37 13.00
N ALA A 203 4.18 12.21 12.82
CA ALA A 203 3.41 13.03 11.89
C ALA A 203 3.33 14.51 12.34
N ILE A 204 3.24 14.77 13.66
CA ILE A 204 3.31 16.13 14.20
C ILE A 204 4.69 16.75 13.95
N SER A 205 5.76 15.98 14.18
CA SER A 205 7.13 16.42 14.01
C SER A 205 7.46 16.79 12.55
N ALA A 206 6.83 16.17 11.58
CA ALA A 206 6.95 16.49 10.16
C ALA A 206 6.29 17.83 9.76
N LYS A 207 5.59 18.50 10.69
CA LYS A 207 4.97 19.83 10.52
C LYS A 207 4.13 20.00 9.25
N PRO A 208 3.16 19.12 8.98
CA PRO A 208 2.29 19.28 7.82
C PRO A 208 1.31 20.44 8.02
N ASP A 209 0.85 21.04 6.93
CA ASP A 209 -0.22 22.06 6.97
C ASP A 209 -1.53 21.46 7.47
N ARG A 210 -1.79 20.17 7.19
CA ARG A 210 -2.97 19.40 7.63
C ARG A 210 -2.59 18.00 8.08
N LYS A 211 -3.22 17.57 9.15
CA LYS A 211 -3.02 16.27 9.82
C LYS A 211 -4.36 15.57 9.96
#